data_f54e4237f51e704a2000351074c321a2
#
_entry.id   f54e4237f51e704a2000351074c321a2
#
_cell.length_a   1.000
_cell.length_b   1.000
_cell.length_c   1.000
_cell.angle_alpha   90.00
_cell.angle_beta   90.00
_cell.angle_gamma   90.00
#
_symmetry.space_group_name_H-M   'P 1'
#
loop_
_entity.id
_entity.type
_entity.pdbx_description
1 polymer ?
#
loop_
_entity_poly.entity_id
_entity_poly.type
_entity_poly.pdbx_seq_one_letter_code
_entity_poly.pdbx_strand_id
1 'polypeptide(L)'
;MRDWTADEIKSIAERLRRARINAGFERATEAVRKFGWNYSRYMNYENGERAIPPKQAILFASAFAVTVDYIYFGKGDYLNQIERTPGTQSRIVRRIPLVGLTEIPEFQRIASGSDPMLAVTIPVSDDDLLPEHAIFIEIADKSMSNQNEPVSFEPGDKAMIDLKADPVPADFVLALVPGERTALFRLYREVGRGSGGSLIIDLVPLNPNFRTIRIGDASEGQIIGVCCQVHRIFDLALSNRRMRPGN
;
A
#
# COMPACT_ATOMS: atom_id res chain seq x y z
N MET A 1 28.86 -10.92 -10.78
CA MET A 1 28.67 -9.51 -10.36
C MET A 1 29.03 -8.67 -11.56
N ARG A 2 28.18 -7.74 -12.00
CA ARG A 2 28.52 -6.91 -13.19
C ARG A 2 29.62 -5.95 -12.79
N ASP A 3 30.71 -5.93 -13.57
CA ASP A 3 31.77 -4.94 -13.40
C ASP A 3 31.36 -3.64 -14.08
N TRP A 4 31.20 -2.60 -13.29
CA TRP A 4 30.86 -1.27 -13.78
C TRP A 4 32.10 -0.52 -14.23
N THR A 5 32.03 0.16 -15.36
CA THR A 5 33.09 1.09 -15.83
C THR A 5 33.11 2.35 -14.96
N ALA A 6 34.21 3.09 -14.98
CA ALA A 6 34.34 4.33 -14.22
C ALA A 6 33.27 5.38 -14.61
N ASP A 7 32.89 5.44 -15.88
CA ASP A 7 31.88 6.38 -16.38
C ASP A 7 30.46 5.95 -15.94
N GLU A 8 30.17 4.63 -15.91
CA GLU A 8 28.92 4.11 -15.37
C GLU A 8 28.80 4.41 -13.87
N ILE A 9 29.88 4.24 -13.10
CA ILE A 9 29.92 4.54 -11.66
C ILE A 9 29.63 6.03 -11.41
N LYS A 10 30.20 6.93 -12.19
CA LYS A 10 29.92 8.38 -12.11
C LYS A 10 28.45 8.69 -12.43
N SER A 11 27.92 8.09 -13.48
CA SER A 11 26.52 8.27 -13.86
C SER A 11 25.56 7.75 -12.77
N ILE A 12 25.88 6.64 -12.11
CA ILE A 12 25.14 6.09 -10.97
C ILE A 12 25.21 7.07 -9.77
N ALA A 13 26.39 7.62 -9.48
CA ALA A 13 26.62 8.58 -8.40
C ALA A 13 25.80 9.87 -8.59
N GLU A 14 25.78 10.41 -9.82
CA GLU A 14 24.97 11.58 -10.16
C GLU A 14 23.46 11.32 -9.97
N ARG A 15 22.97 10.13 -10.35
CA ARG A 15 21.56 9.74 -10.13
C ARG A 15 21.26 9.57 -8.65
N LEU A 16 22.16 8.97 -7.86
CA LEU A 16 22.02 8.87 -6.41
C LEU A 16 21.92 10.26 -5.77
N ARG A 17 22.82 11.18 -6.12
CA ARG A 17 22.82 12.57 -5.64
C ARG A 17 21.51 13.28 -6.01
N ARG A 18 21.04 13.12 -7.24
CA ARG A 18 19.78 13.70 -7.71
C ARG A 18 18.58 13.12 -6.95
N ALA A 19 18.57 11.80 -6.71
CA ALA A 19 17.54 11.16 -5.91
C ALA A 19 17.48 11.74 -4.48
N ARG A 20 18.63 11.92 -3.82
CA ARG A 20 18.70 12.53 -2.49
C ARG A 20 18.14 13.96 -2.47
N ILE A 21 18.57 14.80 -3.42
CA ILE A 21 18.11 16.20 -3.49
C ILE A 21 16.61 16.25 -3.73
N ASN A 22 16.08 15.40 -4.62
CA ASN A 22 14.65 15.34 -4.92
C ASN A 22 13.83 14.76 -3.76
N ALA A 23 14.42 13.94 -2.91
CA ALA A 23 13.82 13.47 -1.66
C ALA A 23 13.83 14.53 -0.53
N GLY A 24 14.27 15.76 -0.83
CA GLY A 24 14.27 16.89 0.11
C GLY A 24 15.53 17.05 0.95
N PHE A 25 16.57 16.23 0.74
CA PHE A 25 17.83 16.35 1.46
C PHE A 25 18.84 17.14 0.64
N GLU A 26 18.93 18.45 0.86
CA GLU A 26 19.89 19.30 0.11
C GLU A 26 21.34 18.90 0.37
N ARG A 27 21.66 18.52 1.62
CA ARG A 27 23.00 18.10 2.03
C ARG A 27 23.06 16.60 2.31
N ALA A 28 24.15 15.95 1.90
CA ALA A 28 24.39 14.54 2.19
C ALA A 28 24.35 14.22 3.69
N THR A 29 24.83 15.17 4.53
CA THR A 29 24.83 15.06 6.00
C THR A 29 23.42 14.92 6.58
N GLU A 30 22.40 15.50 5.96
CA GLU A 30 21.00 15.43 6.40
C GLU A 30 20.45 14.03 6.18
N ALA A 31 20.64 13.47 4.98
CA ALA A 31 20.24 12.10 4.67
C ALA A 31 20.96 11.09 5.56
N VAL A 32 22.29 11.22 5.69
CA VAL A 32 23.11 10.33 6.52
C VAL A 32 22.65 10.34 7.98
N ARG A 33 22.33 11.51 8.55
CA ARG A 33 21.80 11.64 9.92
C ARG A 33 20.41 11.03 10.04
N LYS A 34 19.52 11.30 9.10
CA LYS A 34 18.14 10.81 9.10
C LYS A 34 18.09 9.30 9.11
N PHE A 35 18.91 8.64 8.28
CA PHE A 35 18.88 7.19 8.08
C PHE A 35 19.97 6.43 8.86
N GLY A 36 20.78 7.11 9.66
CA GLY A 36 21.83 6.48 10.48
C GLY A 36 22.98 5.86 9.67
N TRP A 37 23.27 6.37 8.49
CA TRP A 37 24.32 5.82 7.64
C TRP A 37 25.72 6.30 8.02
N ASN A 38 26.75 5.55 7.56
CA ASN A 38 28.13 6.01 7.68
C ASN A 38 28.43 7.04 6.62
N TYR A 39 28.78 8.26 7.04
CA TYR A 39 29.03 9.41 6.16
C TYR A 39 30.09 9.15 5.09
N SER A 40 31.28 8.68 5.49
CA SER A 40 32.38 8.44 4.55
C SER A 40 32.01 7.38 3.50
N ARG A 41 31.31 6.31 3.93
CA ARG A 41 30.86 5.27 3.02
C ARG A 41 29.82 5.79 2.03
N TYR A 42 28.87 6.60 2.48
CA TYR A 42 27.86 7.21 1.62
C TYR A 42 28.48 8.16 0.61
N MET A 43 29.42 9.02 1.06
CA MET A 43 30.12 9.96 0.18
C MET A 43 30.92 9.28 -0.92
N ASN A 44 31.59 8.15 -0.63
CA ASN A 44 32.29 7.38 -1.66
C ASN A 44 31.36 6.90 -2.78
N TYR A 45 30.08 6.61 -2.46
CA TYR A 45 29.09 6.28 -3.48
C TYR A 45 28.60 7.52 -4.23
N GLU A 46 28.31 8.62 -3.53
CA GLU A 46 27.78 9.83 -4.15
C GLU A 46 28.83 10.59 -4.98
N ASN A 47 30.10 10.42 -4.66
CA ASN A 47 31.23 10.97 -5.44
C ASN A 47 31.65 10.08 -6.62
N GLY A 48 31.09 8.88 -6.74
CA GLY A 48 31.48 7.93 -7.78
C GLY A 48 32.87 7.32 -7.58
N GLU A 49 33.37 7.30 -6.34
CA GLU A 49 34.65 6.67 -5.97
C GLU A 49 34.50 5.15 -5.84
N ARG A 50 33.26 4.68 -5.64
CA ARG A 50 32.97 3.27 -5.45
C ARG A 50 31.62 2.90 -6.05
N ALA A 51 31.56 1.72 -6.69
CA ALA A 51 30.29 1.14 -7.16
C ALA A 51 29.35 0.84 -5.98
N ILE A 52 28.07 1.14 -6.16
CA ILE A 52 27.03 0.87 -5.16
C ILE A 52 26.66 -0.63 -5.20
N PRO A 53 26.85 -1.37 -4.11
CA PRO A 53 26.41 -2.77 -4.05
C PRO A 53 24.86 -2.88 -4.09
N PRO A 54 24.28 -3.98 -4.60
CA PRO A 54 22.82 -4.14 -4.70
C PRO A 54 22.07 -3.89 -3.39
N LYS A 55 22.57 -4.40 -2.27
CA LYS A 55 21.98 -4.15 -0.94
C LYS A 55 21.93 -2.67 -0.58
N GLN A 56 22.96 -1.91 -0.94
CA GLN A 56 23.00 -0.46 -0.67
C GLN A 56 22.11 0.30 -1.65
N ALA A 57 22.03 -0.13 -2.90
CA ALA A 57 21.13 0.47 -3.89
C ALA A 57 19.66 0.32 -3.46
N ILE A 58 19.26 -0.82 -2.92
CA ILE A 58 17.91 -1.04 -2.37
C ILE A 58 17.63 -0.08 -1.20
N LEU A 59 18.59 0.07 -0.26
CA LEU A 59 18.43 0.98 0.86
C LEU A 59 18.29 2.44 0.41
N PHE A 60 19.12 2.87 -0.55
CA PHE A 60 19.07 4.24 -1.07
C PHE A 60 17.81 4.48 -1.91
N ALA A 61 17.39 3.49 -2.70
CA ALA A 61 16.16 3.55 -3.49
C ALA A 61 14.94 3.74 -2.59
N SER A 62 14.82 2.95 -1.54
CA SER A 62 13.77 3.07 -0.53
C SER A 62 13.82 4.43 0.19
N ALA A 63 15.00 4.86 0.65
CA ALA A 63 15.16 6.10 1.40
C ALA A 63 14.85 7.36 0.59
N PHE A 64 15.08 7.33 -0.72
CA PHE A 64 14.90 8.48 -1.61
C PHE A 64 13.68 8.34 -2.54
N ALA A 65 12.83 7.34 -2.28
CA ALA A 65 11.62 7.08 -3.06
C ALA A 65 11.87 7.01 -4.57
N VAL A 66 12.89 6.25 -4.98
CA VAL A 66 13.21 5.94 -6.37
C VAL A 66 13.32 4.44 -6.57
N THR A 67 13.32 3.96 -7.82
CA THR A 67 13.59 2.56 -8.12
C THR A 67 15.09 2.26 -8.13
N VAL A 68 15.47 1.00 -7.89
CA VAL A 68 16.85 0.54 -8.06
C VAL A 68 17.30 0.71 -9.52
N ASP A 69 16.38 0.47 -10.47
CA ASP A 69 16.61 0.68 -11.90
C ASP A 69 16.87 2.15 -12.26
N TYR A 70 16.23 3.08 -11.55
CA TYR A 70 16.58 4.50 -11.69
C TYR A 70 18.03 4.76 -11.26
N ILE A 71 18.46 4.25 -10.12
CA ILE A 71 19.83 4.45 -9.63
C ILE A 71 20.84 3.87 -10.61
N TYR A 72 20.66 2.62 -11.04
CA TYR A 72 21.65 1.93 -11.89
C TYR A 72 21.60 2.33 -13.36
N PHE A 73 20.40 2.49 -13.92
CA PHE A 73 20.23 2.59 -15.37
C PHE A 73 19.58 3.90 -15.83
N GLY A 74 19.09 4.71 -14.87
CA GLY A 74 18.30 5.90 -15.19
C GLY A 74 16.94 5.57 -15.82
N LYS A 75 16.49 4.30 -15.69
CA LYS A 75 15.22 3.81 -16.18
C LYS A 75 14.22 3.72 -15.03
N GLY A 76 12.98 4.04 -15.32
CA GLY A 76 11.93 4.12 -14.31
C GLY A 76 11.77 5.55 -13.80
N ASP A 77 10.53 5.91 -13.53
CA ASP A 77 10.21 7.20 -12.96
C ASP A 77 10.70 7.25 -11.51
N TYR A 78 10.92 8.47 -11.03
CA TYR A 78 10.85 8.70 -9.59
C TYR A 78 9.55 8.08 -9.11
N LEU A 79 9.58 7.39 -7.99
CA LEU A 79 8.34 6.92 -7.36
C LEU A 79 7.41 8.12 -7.05
N ASN A 80 7.94 9.34 -7.19
CA ASN A 80 7.25 10.61 -7.04
C ASN A 80 7.61 11.56 -8.18
N GLN A 81 6.99 11.44 -9.36
CA GLN A 81 6.85 12.59 -10.27
C GLN A 81 5.73 13.47 -9.72
N ILE A 82 6.11 14.39 -8.85
CA ILE A 82 5.28 15.55 -8.57
C ILE A 82 5.62 16.56 -9.66
N GLU A 83 4.67 16.86 -10.52
CA GLU A 83 4.70 18.10 -11.29
C GLU A 83 4.83 19.25 -10.29
N ARG A 84 6.02 19.82 -10.18
CA ARG A 84 6.26 21.02 -9.36
C ARG A 84 5.62 22.21 -10.06
N THR A 85 4.39 22.48 -9.74
CA THR A 85 3.83 23.82 -9.95
C THR A 85 4.41 24.73 -8.89
N PRO A 86 5.05 25.86 -9.22
CA PRO A 86 5.62 26.78 -8.24
C PRO A 86 4.48 27.29 -7.32
N GLY A 87 4.57 27.00 -6.03
CA GLY A 87 3.60 27.45 -5.02
C GLY A 87 2.85 26.37 -4.29
N THR A 88 2.99 25.08 -4.63
CA THR A 88 2.33 23.97 -3.93
C THR A 88 3.30 23.31 -2.96
N GLN A 89 2.91 23.17 -1.70
CA GLN A 89 3.65 22.38 -0.71
C GLN A 89 3.89 20.97 -1.27
N SER A 90 5.14 20.48 -1.20
CA SER A 90 5.51 19.12 -1.62
C SER A 90 4.69 18.10 -0.83
N ARG A 91 3.62 17.58 -1.41
CA ARG A 91 2.92 16.43 -0.83
C ARG A 91 3.77 15.19 -1.05
N ILE A 92 4.13 14.52 0.01
CA ILE A 92 4.77 13.21 -0.05
C ILE A 92 3.70 12.24 -0.55
N VAL A 93 4.02 11.47 -1.59
CA VAL A 93 3.12 10.45 -2.11
C VAL A 93 3.65 9.09 -1.67
N ARG A 94 2.91 8.41 -0.82
CA ARG A 94 3.18 7.04 -0.42
C ARG A 94 2.53 6.07 -1.39
N ARG A 95 3.24 5.02 -1.77
CA ARG A 95 2.69 3.94 -2.61
C ARG A 95 2.26 2.79 -1.72
N ILE A 96 0.96 2.51 -1.72
CA ILE A 96 0.36 1.44 -0.93
C ILE A 96 0.03 0.27 -1.86
N PRO A 97 0.42 -0.96 -1.50
CA PRO A 97 0.17 -2.13 -2.33
C PRO A 97 -1.32 -2.42 -2.49
N LEU A 98 -1.72 -2.80 -3.70
CA LEU A 98 -3.04 -3.36 -3.99
C LEU A 98 -2.94 -4.88 -4.01
N VAL A 99 -3.69 -5.54 -3.14
CA VAL A 99 -3.67 -7.00 -2.95
C VAL A 99 -5.05 -7.57 -3.29
N GLY A 100 -5.08 -8.60 -4.11
CA GLY A 100 -6.32 -9.30 -4.44
C GLY A 100 -6.87 -10.07 -3.24
N LEU A 101 -8.19 -10.13 -3.08
CA LEU A 101 -8.82 -10.85 -1.95
C LEU A 101 -8.45 -12.35 -1.90
N THR A 102 -8.14 -12.95 -3.05
CA THR A 102 -7.64 -14.33 -3.17
C THR A 102 -6.19 -14.49 -2.74
N GLU A 103 -5.43 -13.40 -2.75
CA GLU A 103 -4.00 -13.39 -2.46
C GLU A 103 -3.71 -13.09 -0.98
N ILE A 104 -4.71 -12.61 -0.23
CA ILE A 104 -4.55 -12.23 1.19
C ILE A 104 -3.99 -13.37 2.05
N PRO A 105 -4.44 -14.65 1.92
CA PRO A 105 -3.88 -15.73 2.72
C PRO A 105 -2.38 -15.94 2.48
N GLU A 106 -1.95 -15.83 1.24
CA GLU A 106 -0.54 -15.93 0.85
C GLU A 106 0.25 -14.69 1.27
N PHE A 107 -0.33 -13.50 1.08
CA PHE A 107 0.25 -12.23 1.49
C PHE A 107 0.61 -12.21 2.98
N GLN A 108 -0.29 -12.67 3.86
CA GLN A 108 0.00 -12.79 5.29
C GLN A 108 1.18 -13.72 5.59
N ARG A 109 1.27 -14.83 4.88
CA ARG A 109 2.36 -15.80 5.06
C ARG A 109 3.70 -15.21 4.64
N ILE A 110 3.73 -14.42 3.56
CA ILE A 110 4.93 -13.78 3.03
C ILE A 110 5.31 -12.53 3.84
N ALA A 111 4.35 -11.70 4.22
CA ALA A 111 4.57 -10.47 5.00
C ALA A 111 5.19 -10.76 6.39
N SER A 112 5.05 -12.00 6.87
CA SER A 112 5.76 -12.48 8.07
C SER A 112 7.26 -12.75 7.85
N GLY A 113 7.77 -12.74 6.61
CA GLY A 113 9.15 -13.13 6.31
C GLY A 113 9.91 -12.40 5.20
N SER A 114 9.27 -11.67 4.31
CA SER A 114 9.94 -10.97 3.20
C SER A 114 9.01 -9.91 2.60
N ASP A 115 9.54 -8.78 2.13
CA ASP A 115 8.80 -7.80 1.36
C ASP A 115 8.13 -8.46 0.14
N PRO A 116 6.80 -8.49 0.06
CA PRO A 116 6.14 -9.03 -1.11
C PRO A 116 6.45 -8.12 -2.31
N MET A 117 6.95 -8.72 -3.37
CA MET A 117 7.11 -8.04 -4.65
C MET A 117 5.72 -7.84 -5.27
N LEU A 118 5.02 -6.81 -4.83
CA LEU A 118 3.65 -6.53 -5.26
C LEU A 118 3.68 -5.84 -6.62
N ALA A 119 2.96 -6.41 -7.58
CA ALA A 119 2.95 -5.97 -8.96
C ALA A 119 2.24 -4.61 -9.14
N VAL A 120 1.29 -4.25 -8.26
CA VAL A 120 0.46 -3.05 -8.38
C VAL A 120 0.48 -2.26 -7.07
N THR A 121 0.66 -0.93 -7.18
CA THR A 121 0.58 -0.03 -6.02
C THR A 121 -0.29 1.17 -6.35
N ILE A 122 -0.99 1.70 -5.35
CA ILE A 122 -1.81 2.91 -5.47
C ILE A 122 -1.08 4.07 -4.80
N PRO A 123 -0.83 5.18 -5.53
CA PRO A 123 -0.25 6.37 -4.94
C PRO A 123 -1.30 7.10 -4.08
N VAL A 124 -0.93 7.46 -2.86
CA VAL A 124 -1.76 8.23 -1.92
C VAL A 124 -0.93 9.37 -1.37
N SER A 125 -1.52 10.56 -1.22
CA SER A 125 -0.85 11.64 -0.50
C SER A 125 -0.57 11.18 0.92
N ASP A 126 0.70 11.27 1.32
CA ASP A 126 1.12 10.93 2.67
C ASP A 126 0.78 12.13 3.57
N ASP A 127 -0.43 12.14 4.06
CA ASP A 127 -0.81 12.98 5.19
C ASP A 127 -0.44 12.18 6.45
N ASP A 128 -0.06 12.84 7.53
CA ASP A 128 0.35 12.22 8.82
C ASP A 128 -0.69 11.23 9.42
N LEU A 129 -1.81 11.04 8.73
CA LEU A 129 -2.92 10.17 9.09
C LEU A 129 -2.90 8.79 8.40
N LEU A 130 -1.96 8.53 7.49
CA LEU A 130 -1.91 7.25 6.80
C LEU A 130 -1.26 6.17 7.69
N PRO A 131 -1.89 4.99 7.84
CA PRO A 131 -1.32 3.90 8.61
C PRO A 131 0.03 3.46 8.06
N GLU A 132 0.97 3.14 8.95
CA GLU A 132 2.30 2.66 8.54
C GLU A 132 2.21 1.33 7.77
N HIS A 133 1.30 0.47 8.20
CA HIS A 133 1.08 -0.87 7.63
C HIS A 133 -0.27 -0.94 6.92
N ALA A 134 -0.37 -0.30 5.76
CA ALA A 134 -1.59 -0.30 4.97
C ALA A 134 -1.45 -1.11 3.67
N ILE A 135 -2.56 -1.73 3.26
CA ILE A 135 -2.75 -2.28 1.93
C ILE A 135 -4.04 -1.73 1.33
N PHE A 136 -4.16 -1.74 0.01
CA PHE A 136 -5.45 -1.64 -0.66
C PHE A 136 -5.96 -3.03 -1.03
N ILE A 137 -7.27 -3.19 -0.93
CA ILE A 137 -8.01 -4.29 -1.55
C ILE A 137 -9.01 -3.73 -2.56
N GLU A 138 -9.35 -4.50 -3.58
CA GLU A 138 -10.45 -4.17 -4.48
C GLU A 138 -11.72 -4.92 -4.06
N ILE A 139 -12.83 -4.20 -3.91
CA ILE A 139 -14.13 -4.79 -3.63
C ILE A 139 -14.58 -5.57 -4.85
N ALA A 140 -14.73 -6.89 -4.70
CA ALA A 140 -14.96 -7.80 -5.82
C ALA A 140 -16.45 -8.08 -6.09
N ASP A 141 -17.29 -7.98 -5.06
CA ASP A 141 -18.70 -8.38 -5.12
C ASP A 141 -19.65 -7.33 -4.52
N LYS A 142 -20.95 -7.60 -4.59
CA LYS A 142 -22.00 -6.72 -4.09
C LYS A 142 -22.38 -6.96 -2.64
N SER A 143 -21.63 -7.73 -1.88
CA SER A 143 -21.98 -8.05 -0.49
C SER A 143 -22.01 -6.83 0.43
N MET A 144 -21.24 -5.80 0.07
CA MET A 144 -21.16 -4.54 0.81
C MET A 144 -21.86 -3.39 0.10
N SER A 145 -22.66 -3.68 -0.95
CA SER A 145 -23.45 -2.71 -1.69
C SER A 145 -24.87 -2.65 -1.15
N ASN A 146 -25.25 -1.50 -0.58
CA ASN A 146 -26.62 -1.24 -0.11
C ASN A 146 -26.92 0.27 -0.18
N GLN A 147 -27.76 0.65 -1.11
CA GLN A 147 -28.13 2.05 -1.34
C GLN A 147 -28.95 2.69 -0.20
N ASN A 148 -29.51 1.86 0.70
CA ASN A 148 -30.28 2.34 1.86
C ASN A 148 -29.40 2.62 3.08
N GLU A 149 -28.11 2.28 3.02
CA GLU A 149 -27.14 2.53 4.10
C GLU A 149 -26.37 3.83 3.81
N PRO A 150 -25.97 4.56 4.87
CA PRO A 150 -25.19 5.79 4.71
C PRO A 150 -23.82 5.55 4.07
N VAL A 151 -23.28 4.35 4.21
CA VAL A 151 -22.06 3.90 3.58
C VAL A 151 -22.34 2.65 2.75
N SER A 152 -21.90 2.65 1.51
CA SER A 152 -22.06 1.53 0.58
C SER A 152 -20.81 1.39 -0.27
N PHE A 153 -20.37 0.15 -0.49
CA PHE A 153 -19.17 -0.17 -1.27
C PHE A 153 -19.60 -0.91 -2.54
N GLU A 154 -19.17 -0.40 -3.67
CA GLU A 154 -19.48 -1.01 -4.96
C GLU A 154 -18.30 -1.83 -5.49
N PRO A 155 -18.54 -2.86 -6.31
CA PRO A 155 -17.47 -3.56 -7.01
C PRO A 155 -16.57 -2.59 -7.78
N GLY A 156 -15.25 -2.72 -7.60
CA GLY A 156 -14.25 -1.81 -8.15
C GLY A 156 -13.79 -0.69 -7.20
N ASP A 157 -14.50 -0.44 -6.11
CA ASP A 157 -13.99 0.43 -5.04
C ASP A 157 -12.73 -0.17 -4.44
N LYS A 158 -11.81 0.70 -4.02
CA LYS A 158 -10.57 0.29 -3.37
C LYS A 158 -10.59 0.72 -1.92
N ALA A 159 -10.59 -0.26 -1.02
CA ALA A 159 -10.57 -0.03 0.43
C ALA A 159 -9.13 -0.12 0.94
N MET A 160 -8.69 0.90 1.67
CA MET A 160 -7.41 0.89 2.39
C MET A 160 -7.62 0.23 3.74
N ILE A 161 -6.82 -0.78 4.02
CA ILE A 161 -6.86 -1.59 5.23
C ILE A 161 -5.62 -1.32 6.06
N ASP A 162 -5.81 -0.88 7.29
CA ASP A 162 -4.74 -0.84 8.30
C ASP A 162 -4.60 -2.22 8.93
N LEU A 163 -3.44 -2.85 8.72
CA LEU A 163 -3.15 -4.21 9.20
C LEU A 163 -2.81 -4.27 10.70
N LYS A 164 -2.70 -3.13 11.38
CA LYS A 164 -2.33 -3.04 12.79
C LYS A 164 -3.43 -2.47 13.68
N ALA A 165 -4.49 -1.95 13.08
CA ALA A 165 -5.61 -1.44 13.84
C ALA A 165 -6.42 -2.59 14.48
N ASP A 166 -6.75 -2.42 15.74
CA ASP A 166 -7.70 -3.28 16.44
C ASP A 166 -9.13 -2.88 16.08
N PRO A 167 -10.01 -3.83 15.69
CA PRO A 167 -11.36 -3.51 15.28
C PRO A 167 -12.23 -3.12 16.48
N VAL A 168 -13.13 -2.16 16.26
CA VAL A 168 -14.21 -1.82 17.19
C VAL A 168 -15.57 -2.03 16.52
N PRO A 169 -16.67 -2.19 17.29
CA PRO A 169 -18.01 -2.35 16.73
C PRO A 169 -18.36 -1.26 15.71
N ALA A 170 -18.90 -1.66 14.59
CA ALA A 170 -19.25 -0.87 13.41
C ALA A 170 -18.08 -0.53 12.47
N ASP A 171 -16.89 -1.01 12.71
CA ASP A 171 -15.81 -0.96 11.72
C ASP A 171 -16.08 -1.87 10.51
N PHE A 172 -15.52 -1.48 9.36
CA PHE A 172 -15.41 -2.38 8.22
C PHE A 172 -14.05 -3.08 8.28
N VAL A 173 -14.07 -4.41 8.25
CA VAL A 173 -12.88 -5.23 8.44
C VAL A 173 -12.61 -6.15 7.26
N LEU A 174 -11.34 -6.45 7.06
CA LEU A 174 -10.90 -7.56 6.23
C LEU A 174 -10.66 -8.77 7.13
N ALA A 175 -11.26 -9.91 6.76
CA ALA A 175 -11.19 -11.14 7.56
C ALA A 175 -10.88 -12.36 6.71
N LEU A 176 -10.18 -13.33 7.29
CA LEU A 176 -10.04 -14.69 6.78
C LEU A 176 -10.93 -15.62 7.59
N VAL A 177 -11.72 -16.44 6.90
CA VAL A 177 -12.61 -17.43 7.51
C VAL A 177 -12.36 -18.78 6.86
N PRO A 178 -12.10 -19.85 7.64
CA PRO A 178 -11.95 -21.19 7.13
C PRO A 178 -13.17 -21.62 6.31
N GLY A 179 -12.92 -22.22 5.15
CA GLY A 179 -13.96 -22.62 4.21
C GLY A 179 -14.39 -21.56 3.19
N GLU A 180 -14.03 -20.30 3.40
CA GLU A 180 -14.15 -19.27 2.37
C GLU A 180 -12.93 -19.28 1.45
N ARG A 181 -13.16 -19.07 0.15
CA ARG A 181 -12.07 -19.11 -0.86
C ARG A 181 -11.24 -17.83 -0.92
N THR A 182 -11.81 -16.74 -0.43
CA THR A 182 -11.22 -15.40 -0.47
C THR A 182 -11.33 -14.74 0.88
N ALA A 183 -10.51 -13.75 1.14
CA ALA A 183 -10.73 -12.85 2.26
C ALA A 183 -12.08 -12.12 2.09
N LEU A 184 -12.71 -11.83 3.20
CA LEU A 184 -14.03 -11.19 3.27
C LEU A 184 -13.89 -9.76 3.76
N PHE A 185 -14.54 -8.83 3.10
CA PHE A 185 -14.70 -7.46 3.56
C PHE A 185 -16.11 -7.28 4.13
N ARG A 186 -16.25 -7.00 5.45
CA ARG A 186 -17.56 -7.03 6.18
C ARG A 186 -17.59 -5.96 7.28
N LEU A 187 -18.80 -5.66 7.72
CA LEU A 187 -19.03 -4.88 8.94
C LEU A 187 -18.78 -5.77 10.17
N TYR A 188 -17.96 -5.27 11.09
CA TYR A 188 -17.62 -5.94 12.34
C TYR A 188 -18.71 -5.68 13.40
N ARG A 189 -19.25 -6.72 13.98
CA ARG A 189 -20.26 -6.64 15.05
C ARG A 189 -19.93 -7.63 16.16
N GLU A 190 -19.72 -7.13 17.35
CA GLU A 190 -19.60 -7.97 18.54
C GLU A 190 -20.97 -8.50 18.97
N VAL A 191 -21.03 -9.80 19.26
CA VAL A 191 -22.26 -10.48 19.71
C VAL A 191 -22.18 -10.77 21.20
N GLY A 192 -21.01 -11.14 21.71
CA GLY A 192 -20.79 -11.49 23.10
C GLY A 192 -19.53 -12.31 23.30
N ARG A 193 -19.50 -13.06 24.39
CA ARG A 193 -18.40 -13.99 24.70
C ARG A 193 -18.91 -15.41 24.79
N GLY A 194 -18.14 -16.35 24.27
CA GLY A 194 -18.41 -17.76 24.35
C GLY A 194 -18.07 -18.36 25.71
N SER A 195 -18.30 -19.65 25.84
CA SER A 195 -18.08 -20.42 27.07
C SER A 195 -16.63 -20.45 27.52
N GLY A 196 -15.69 -20.33 26.57
CA GLY A 196 -14.24 -20.21 26.80
C GLY A 196 -13.74 -18.77 27.02
N GLY A 197 -14.63 -17.77 27.05
CA GLY A 197 -14.28 -16.36 27.19
C GLY A 197 -13.83 -15.69 25.88
N SER A 198 -13.75 -16.43 24.78
CA SER A 198 -13.43 -15.93 23.45
C SER A 198 -14.53 -14.97 22.95
N LEU A 199 -14.12 -13.92 22.24
CA LEU A 199 -15.06 -12.98 21.64
C LEU A 199 -15.80 -13.63 20.48
N ILE A 200 -17.12 -13.52 20.47
CA ILE A 200 -17.98 -13.93 19.36
C ILE A 200 -18.31 -12.70 18.54
N ILE A 201 -18.02 -12.74 17.26
CA ILE A 201 -18.28 -11.65 16.33
C ILE A 201 -19.07 -12.12 15.12
N ASP A 202 -19.88 -11.25 14.58
CA ASP A 202 -20.56 -11.41 13.31
C ASP A 202 -19.87 -10.53 12.26
N LEU A 203 -19.50 -11.12 11.15
CA LEU A 203 -19.08 -10.47 9.92
C LEU A 203 -20.34 -10.23 9.07
N VAL A 204 -20.84 -8.99 9.13
CA VAL A 204 -22.14 -8.64 8.58
C VAL A 204 -21.99 -8.03 7.20
N PRO A 205 -22.62 -8.56 6.13
CA PRO A 205 -22.73 -7.88 4.86
C PRO A 205 -23.70 -6.70 4.96
N LEU A 206 -23.47 -5.62 4.24
CA LEU A 206 -24.45 -4.53 4.11
C LEU A 206 -25.61 -4.93 3.20
N ASN A 207 -25.37 -5.80 2.24
CA ASN A 207 -26.40 -6.34 1.35
C ASN A 207 -27.09 -7.54 2.00
N PRO A 208 -28.41 -7.44 2.30
CA PRO A 208 -29.15 -8.50 2.99
C PRO A 208 -29.28 -9.81 2.20
N ASN A 209 -28.96 -9.82 0.90
CA ASN A 209 -28.94 -11.03 0.08
C ASN A 209 -27.73 -11.93 0.36
N PHE A 210 -26.76 -11.44 1.14
CA PHE A 210 -25.59 -12.21 1.54
C PHE A 210 -25.71 -12.63 3.01
N ARG A 211 -25.09 -13.75 3.35
CA ARG A 211 -25.16 -14.28 4.72
C ARG A 211 -24.20 -13.57 5.66
N THR A 212 -24.62 -13.36 6.89
CA THR A 212 -23.72 -13.05 8.01
C THR A 212 -22.93 -14.29 8.38
N ILE A 213 -21.63 -14.12 8.66
CA ILE A 213 -20.74 -15.20 9.07
C ILE A 213 -20.31 -14.93 10.51
N ARG A 214 -20.52 -15.92 11.39
CA ARG A 214 -20.10 -15.82 12.79
C ARG A 214 -18.75 -16.49 12.98
N ILE A 215 -17.84 -15.81 13.69
CA ILE A 215 -16.56 -16.34 14.15
C ILE A 215 -16.47 -16.24 15.68
N GLY A 216 -15.77 -17.19 16.30
CA GLY A 216 -15.66 -17.38 17.75
C GLY A 216 -15.93 -18.83 18.13
N ASP A 217 -15.77 -19.23 19.37
CA ASP A 217 -15.92 -20.56 20.01
C ASP A 217 -15.85 -21.81 19.08
N ALA A 218 -16.70 -21.92 18.08
CA ALA A 218 -16.83 -23.09 17.19
C ALA A 218 -16.36 -22.83 15.75
N SER A 219 -16.00 -21.59 15.41
CA SER A 219 -15.61 -21.19 14.06
C SER A 219 -14.34 -20.35 14.13
N GLU A 220 -13.25 -20.92 13.69
CA GLU A 220 -11.99 -20.20 13.56
C GLU A 220 -12.13 -19.12 12.48
N GLY A 221 -11.61 -17.94 12.75
CA GLY A 221 -11.52 -16.83 11.80
C GLY A 221 -10.55 -15.80 12.33
N GLN A 222 -9.99 -15.03 11.43
CA GLN A 222 -9.00 -14.02 11.77
C GLN A 222 -9.36 -12.68 11.12
N ILE A 223 -9.39 -11.61 11.93
CA ILE A 223 -9.40 -10.25 11.41
C ILE A 223 -7.98 -9.91 10.96
N ILE A 224 -7.86 -9.41 9.74
CA ILE A 224 -6.60 -9.06 9.10
C ILE A 224 -6.27 -7.59 9.30
N GLY A 225 -7.29 -6.75 9.34
CA GLY A 225 -7.16 -5.32 9.55
C GLY A 225 -8.48 -4.58 9.39
N VAL A 226 -8.41 -3.28 9.60
CA VAL A 226 -9.56 -2.37 9.64
C VAL A 226 -9.51 -1.41 8.46
N CYS A 227 -10.65 -1.15 7.82
CA CYS A 227 -10.75 -0.19 6.74
C CYS A 227 -10.68 1.25 7.28
N CYS A 228 -9.72 2.02 6.79
CA CYS A 228 -9.53 3.42 7.19
C CYS A 228 -9.91 4.43 6.10
N GLN A 229 -9.88 4.02 4.82
CA GLN A 229 -10.24 4.88 3.69
C GLN A 229 -10.84 4.07 2.54
N VAL A 230 -11.62 4.73 1.68
CA VAL A 230 -12.14 4.14 0.45
C VAL A 230 -11.94 5.09 -0.71
N HIS A 231 -11.41 4.55 -1.81
CA HIS A 231 -11.24 5.27 -3.06
C HIS A 231 -12.22 4.72 -4.10
N ARG A 232 -13.09 5.58 -4.59
CA ARG A 232 -14.01 5.27 -5.68
C ARG A 232 -13.62 6.06 -6.91
N ILE A 233 -13.41 5.36 -8.02
CA ILE A 233 -13.10 5.98 -9.32
C ILE A 233 -14.40 6.09 -10.12
N PHE A 234 -14.82 7.31 -10.42
CA PHE A 234 -15.94 7.57 -11.33
C PHE A 234 -15.39 7.77 -12.75
N ASP A 235 -15.64 6.81 -13.64
CA ASP A 235 -15.34 6.99 -15.07
C ASP A 235 -16.48 7.73 -15.77
N LEU A 236 -16.41 9.06 -15.73
CA LEU A 236 -17.39 9.94 -16.37
C LEU A 236 -17.38 9.83 -17.91
N ALA A 237 -16.29 9.33 -18.50
CA ALA A 237 -16.19 9.18 -19.96
C ALA A 237 -17.03 8.02 -20.50
N LEU A 238 -17.19 6.94 -19.72
CA LEU A 238 -18.02 5.79 -20.12
C LEU A 238 -19.51 6.05 -19.94
N SER A 239 -19.92 6.84 -18.96
CA SER A 239 -21.33 7.20 -18.75
C SER A 239 -21.90 8.07 -19.90
N ASN A 240 -21.10 8.98 -20.44
CA ASN A 240 -21.50 9.86 -21.56
C ASN A 240 -21.55 9.14 -22.91
N ARG A 241 -20.87 8.00 -23.10
CA ARG A 241 -20.94 7.22 -24.35
C ARG A 241 -22.19 6.36 -24.45
N ARG A 242 -22.82 6.00 -23.33
CA ARG A 242 -24.06 5.20 -23.32
C ARG A 242 -25.33 6.04 -23.55
N MET A 243 -25.24 7.36 -23.54
CA MET A 243 -26.39 8.28 -23.75
C MET A 243 -26.46 8.91 -25.14
N ARG A 244 -25.71 8.45 -26.13
CA ARG A 244 -25.96 8.85 -27.52
C ARG A 244 -26.92 7.84 -28.14
N PRO A 245 -28.23 8.22 -28.33
CA PRO A 245 -29.11 7.44 -29.17
C PRO A 245 -28.53 7.46 -30.57
N GLY A 246 -28.37 6.29 -31.17
CA GLY A 246 -27.98 6.17 -32.55
C GLY A 246 -28.98 6.92 -33.45
N ASN A 247 -28.46 7.74 -34.32
CA ASN A 247 -29.16 8.21 -35.52
C ASN A 247 -29.22 7.07 -36.53
#